data_1c25ee6cef0d849abcf415a146919102
#
_entry.id   1c25ee6cef0d849abcf415a146919102
#
_cell.length_a   1.000
_cell.length_b   1.000
_cell.length_c   1.000
_cell.angle_alpha   90.00
_cell.angle_beta   90.00
_cell.angle_gamma   90.00
#
_symmetry.space_group_name_H-M   'P 1'
#
loop_
_entity.id
_entity.type
_entity.pdbx_description
1 polymer ?
#
loop_
_entity_poly.entity_id
_entity_poly.type
_entity_poly.pdbx_seq_one_letter_code
_entity_poly.pdbx_strand_id
1 'polypeptide(L)'
;MWSDDQFITKDTYWEDTTPRYMKIYDKSTKSWFDDKASRRLWYKRLIMCFERFPNKGFGCRFFNPHIPSPINKYKFMDMCKEYPYQKENGITIYDLYYNFICEEGVPNFDEYHVEKGELDWKDCRWVGYYNSSMKVQSFKDKLKKMFL
;
A
#
# COMPACT_ATOMS: atom_id res chain seq x y z
N MET A 1 7.63 -6.09 6.03
CA MET A 1 7.34 -6.82 4.77
C MET A 1 7.59 -5.87 3.61
N TRP A 2 8.21 -6.33 2.56
CA TRP A 2 8.56 -5.56 1.37
C TRP A 2 7.78 -6.13 0.18
N SER A 3 7.39 -5.26 -0.74
CA SER A 3 6.93 -5.69 -2.05
C SER A 3 8.16 -5.87 -2.96
N ASP A 4 8.08 -6.78 -3.91
CA ASP A 4 9.14 -7.06 -4.89
C ASP A 4 9.23 -6.02 -6.02
N ASP A 5 8.32 -5.06 -6.00
CA ASP A 5 8.20 -3.97 -6.96
C ASP A 5 8.63 -2.61 -6.39
N GLN A 6 9.55 -2.59 -5.42
CA GLN A 6 10.00 -1.38 -4.72
C GLN A 6 11.52 -1.26 -4.67
N PHE A 7 11.98 0.00 -4.69
CA PHE A 7 13.37 0.37 -4.44
C PHE A 7 13.47 1.44 -3.36
N ILE A 8 14.55 1.38 -2.57
CA ILE A 8 14.96 2.44 -1.67
C ILE A 8 15.99 3.28 -2.41
N THR A 9 15.77 4.57 -2.46
CA THR A 9 16.60 5.52 -3.19
C THR A 9 17.43 6.41 -2.29
N LYS A 10 17.16 6.43 -0.99
CA LYS A 10 17.87 7.19 0.04
C LYS A 10 18.06 6.35 1.29
N ASP A 11 18.97 6.73 2.14
CA ASP A 11 19.12 6.14 3.47
C ASP A 11 17.78 6.15 4.21
N THR A 12 17.45 5.02 4.81
CA THR A 12 16.15 4.80 5.43
C THR A 12 16.34 4.33 6.86
N TYR A 13 15.67 5.00 7.77
CA TYR A 13 15.67 4.71 9.19
C TYR A 13 14.32 4.09 9.59
N TRP A 14 14.25 3.55 10.81
CA TRP A 14 13.01 2.95 11.32
C TRP A 14 11.84 3.94 11.33
N GLU A 15 12.10 5.19 11.70
CA GLU A 15 11.11 6.26 11.72
C GLU A 15 10.48 6.52 10.35
N ASP A 16 11.20 6.20 9.29
CA ASP A 16 10.73 6.36 7.92
C ASP A 16 9.71 5.29 7.51
N THR A 17 9.56 4.24 8.30
CA THR A 17 8.62 3.15 8.04
C THR A 17 7.23 3.38 8.63
N THR A 18 6.92 4.61 9.06
CA THR A 18 5.56 4.97 9.51
C THR A 18 4.53 4.58 8.45
N PRO A 19 3.49 3.84 8.83
CA PRO A 19 2.46 3.43 7.88
C PRO A 19 1.84 4.63 7.16
N ARG A 20 1.71 4.53 5.84
CA ARG A 20 1.18 5.62 5.01
C ARG A 20 -0.12 5.20 4.35
N TYR A 21 -1.09 6.12 4.32
CA TYR A 21 -2.38 5.87 3.69
C TYR A 21 -2.63 6.81 2.53
N MET A 22 -3.31 6.31 1.51
CA MET A 22 -3.68 7.09 0.32
C MET A 22 -5.00 7.81 0.50
N LYS A 23 -5.95 7.20 1.20
CA LYS A 23 -7.31 7.72 1.31
C LYS A 23 -8.03 7.13 2.53
N ILE A 24 -8.94 7.90 3.10
CA ILE A 24 -9.85 7.41 4.14
C ILE A 24 -11.14 6.93 3.44
N TYR A 25 -11.66 5.78 3.84
CA TYR A 25 -12.96 5.28 3.41
C TYR A 25 -14.04 5.82 4.33
N ASP A 26 -14.85 6.74 3.84
CA ASP A 26 -15.95 7.36 4.54
C ASP A 26 -17.12 7.70 3.60
N LYS A 27 -18.15 8.34 4.11
CA LYS A 27 -19.32 8.71 3.30
C LYS A 27 -18.99 9.61 2.12
N SER A 28 -18.00 10.50 2.28
CA SER A 28 -17.60 11.46 1.24
C SER A 28 -16.76 10.82 0.14
N THR A 29 -16.00 9.78 0.47
CA THR A 29 -15.09 9.09 -0.44
C THR A 29 -15.65 7.79 -1.01
N LYS A 30 -16.76 7.29 -0.47
CA LYS A 30 -17.36 6.01 -0.86
C LYS A 30 -17.57 5.91 -2.37
N SER A 31 -18.12 6.94 -3.01
CA SER A 31 -18.37 6.96 -4.45
C SER A 31 -17.09 6.79 -5.28
N TRP A 32 -15.97 7.35 -4.80
CA TRP A 32 -14.68 7.17 -5.44
C TRP A 32 -14.22 5.71 -5.37
N PHE A 33 -14.37 5.06 -4.22
CA PHE A 33 -14.03 3.63 -4.06
C PHE A 33 -14.93 2.75 -4.92
N ASP A 34 -16.24 3.03 -4.97
CA ASP A 34 -17.22 2.28 -5.77
C ASP A 34 -16.90 2.39 -7.28
N ASP A 35 -16.56 3.59 -7.77
CA ASP A 35 -16.11 3.78 -9.15
C ASP A 35 -14.88 2.95 -9.46
N LYS A 36 -13.85 2.97 -8.58
CA LYS A 36 -12.66 2.14 -8.76
C LYS A 36 -12.97 0.65 -8.71
N ALA A 37 -13.86 0.24 -7.80
CA ALA A 37 -14.28 -1.16 -7.65
C ALA A 37 -15.04 -1.68 -8.87
N SER A 38 -15.78 -0.83 -9.59
CA SER A 38 -16.46 -1.20 -10.82
C SER A 38 -15.48 -1.63 -11.93
N ARG A 39 -14.28 -1.11 -11.90
CA ARG A 39 -13.25 -1.30 -12.95
C ARG A 39 -12.14 -2.27 -12.54
N ARG A 40 -11.88 -2.46 -11.26
CA ARG A 40 -10.73 -3.24 -10.77
C ARG A 40 -11.11 -4.12 -9.58
N LEU A 41 -10.92 -5.42 -9.73
CA LEU A 41 -11.21 -6.42 -8.71
C LEU A 41 -10.51 -6.13 -7.37
N TRP A 42 -9.32 -5.56 -7.42
CA TRP A 42 -8.56 -5.23 -6.22
C TRP A 42 -9.29 -4.22 -5.31
N TYR A 43 -9.93 -3.18 -5.88
CA TYR A 43 -10.73 -2.23 -5.08
C TYR A 43 -12.01 -2.87 -4.51
N LYS A 44 -12.61 -3.85 -5.19
CA LYS A 44 -13.70 -4.64 -4.60
C LYS A 44 -13.25 -5.36 -3.33
N ARG A 45 -12.06 -5.98 -3.39
CA ARG A 45 -11.46 -6.66 -2.25
C ARG A 45 -11.12 -5.70 -1.10
N LEU A 46 -10.65 -4.52 -1.42
CA LEU A 46 -10.38 -3.47 -0.44
C LEU A 46 -11.65 -3.03 0.28
N ILE A 47 -12.75 -2.78 -0.43
CA ILE A 47 -14.05 -2.46 0.17
C ILE A 47 -14.52 -3.62 1.05
N MET A 48 -14.45 -4.85 0.58
CA MET A 48 -14.79 -6.03 1.39
C MET A 48 -13.97 -6.13 2.67
N CYS A 49 -12.70 -5.73 2.63
CA CYS A 49 -11.86 -5.63 3.81
C CYS A 49 -12.44 -4.61 4.81
N PHE A 50 -12.78 -3.42 4.35
CA PHE A 50 -13.33 -2.35 5.18
C PHE A 50 -14.71 -2.70 5.77
N GLU A 51 -15.58 -3.33 5.00
CA GLU A 51 -16.93 -3.75 5.42
C GLU A 51 -16.94 -4.78 6.57
N ARG A 52 -15.77 -5.33 6.91
CA ARG A 52 -15.64 -6.24 8.04
C ARG A 52 -15.56 -5.56 9.39
N PHE A 53 -15.27 -4.28 9.43
CA PHE A 53 -15.22 -3.53 10.67
C PHE A 53 -16.62 -3.15 11.15
N PRO A 54 -16.86 -3.00 12.48
CA PRO A 54 -18.18 -2.85 13.06
C PRO A 54 -19.01 -1.67 12.51
N ASN A 55 -18.35 -0.60 12.12
CA ASN A 55 -18.98 0.58 11.51
C ASN A 55 -19.07 0.48 9.97
N LYS A 56 -18.97 -0.74 9.42
CA LYS A 56 -18.89 -0.99 7.97
C LYS A 56 -17.75 -0.25 7.31
N GLY A 57 -16.64 -0.18 8.01
CA GLY A 57 -15.38 0.36 7.53
C GLY A 57 -15.31 1.87 7.41
N PHE A 58 -16.35 2.63 7.74
CA PHE A 58 -16.24 4.07 7.70
C PHE A 58 -15.21 4.59 8.70
N GLY A 59 -14.24 5.37 8.18
CA GLY A 59 -13.05 5.78 8.90
C GLY A 59 -11.83 4.89 8.67
N CYS A 60 -11.99 3.73 8.00
CA CYS A 60 -10.85 2.92 7.62
C CYS A 60 -9.93 3.66 6.65
N ARG A 61 -8.64 3.43 6.82
CA ARG A 61 -7.61 4.01 5.97
C ARG A 61 -7.16 3.02 4.92
N PHE A 62 -7.04 3.47 3.71
CA PHE A 62 -6.44 2.73 2.62
C PHE A 62 -4.93 2.88 2.69
N PHE A 63 -4.26 1.91 3.32
CA PHE A 63 -2.82 1.89 3.47
C PHE A 63 -2.15 1.47 2.17
N ASN A 64 -1.14 2.21 1.79
CA ASN A 64 -0.41 1.91 0.57
C ASN A 64 0.53 0.72 0.77
N PRO A 65 0.37 -0.38 0.00
CA PRO A 65 1.25 -1.54 0.10
C PRO A 65 2.65 -1.33 -0.51
N HIS A 66 2.86 -0.20 -1.19
CA HIS A 66 4.10 0.09 -1.92
C HIS A 66 5.17 0.81 -1.09
N ILE A 67 5.09 0.73 0.22
CA ILE A 67 6.13 1.17 1.14
C ILE A 67 6.43 0.06 2.14
N PRO A 68 7.63 0.04 2.75
CA PRO A 68 7.92 -0.87 3.85
C PRO A 68 6.90 -0.70 4.96
N SER A 69 6.31 -1.81 5.36
CA SER A 69 5.19 -1.80 6.29
C SER A 69 5.52 -2.68 7.48
N PRO A 70 5.88 -2.10 8.64
CA PRO A 70 6.21 -2.85 9.84
C PRO A 70 4.97 -3.55 10.37
N ILE A 71 5.10 -4.84 10.66
CA ILE A 71 4.01 -5.65 11.24
C ILE A 71 4.50 -6.26 12.55
N ASN A 72 3.82 -5.95 13.64
CA ASN A 72 4.05 -6.61 14.90
C ASN A 72 3.47 -8.03 14.85
N LYS A 73 4.31 -9.03 15.03
CA LYS A 73 3.94 -10.45 14.94
C LYS A 73 2.74 -10.82 15.82
N TYR A 74 2.74 -10.36 17.07
CA TYR A 74 1.70 -10.74 18.03
C TYR A 74 0.35 -10.10 17.70
N LYS A 75 0.33 -8.80 17.43
CA LYS A 75 -0.88 -8.11 16.97
C LYS A 75 -1.42 -8.70 15.65
N PHE A 76 -0.53 -9.11 14.76
CA PHE A 76 -0.92 -9.80 13.53
C PHE A 76 -1.57 -11.16 13.80
N MET A 77 -1.02 -11.93 14.73
CA MET A 77 -1.61 -13.21 15.14
C MET A 77 -3.00 -13.01 15.78
N ASP A 78 -3.19 -11.97 16.58
CA ASP A 78 -4.48 -11.65 17.19
C ASP A 78 -5.51 -11.26 16.12
N MET A 79 -5.12 -10.42 15.16
CA MET A 79 -5.97 -10.13 14.01
C MET A 79 -6.38 -11.40 13.26
N CYS A 80 -5.46 -12.33 13.03
CA CYS A 80 -5.75 -13.59 12.31
C CYS A 80 -6.73 -14.51 13.04
N LYS A 81 -6.82 -14.41 14.38
CA LYS A 81 -7.82 -15.15 15.16
C LYS A 81 -9.24 -14.61 14.92
N GLU A 82 -9.36 -13.28 14.89
CA GLU A 82 -10.63 -12.59 14.70
C GLU A 82 -11.04 -12.52 13.22
N TYR A 83 -10.07 -12.25 12.35
CA TYR A 83 -10.26 -12.15 10.91
C TYR A 83 -9.35 -13.15 10.17
N PRO A 84 -9.82 -14.39 9.93
CA PRO A 84 -9.01 -15.43 9.29
C PRO A 84 -8.82 -15.15 7.78
N TYR A 85 -8.06 -14.12 7.46
CA TYR A 85 -7.83 -13.61 6.11
C TYR A 85 -7.34 -14.68 5.12
N GLN A 86 -6.67 -15.72 5.61
CA GLN A 86 -6.17 -16.83 4.79
C GLN A 86 -7.29 -17.64 4.12
N LYS A 87 -8.48 -17.62 4.70
CA LYS A 87 -9.66 -18.31 4.15
C LYS A 87 -10.41 -17.47 3.11
N GLU A 88 -10.03 -16.23 2.95
CA GLU A 88 -10.75 -15.26 2.15
C GLU A 88 -9.87 -14.73 1.02
N ASN A 89 -10.18 -15.19 -0.19
CA ASN A 89 -9.47 -14.74 -1.37
C ASN A 89 -9.57 -13.23 -1.54
N GLY A 90 -8.45 -12.54 -1.29
CA GLY A 90 -8.25 -11.18 -1.76
C GLY A 90 -8.46 -10.04 -0.80
N ILE A 91 -8.48 -10.29 0.49
CA ILE A 91 -8.36 -9.22 1.47
C ILE A 91 -6.92 -8.69 1.46
N THR A 92 -6.78 -7.37 1.44
CA THR A 92 -5.47 -6.74 1.54
C THR A 92 -4.99 -6.79 2.98
N ILE A 93 -3.89 -7.49 3.20
CA ILE A 93 -3.38 -7.78 4.54
C ILE A 93 -2.99 -6.51 5.32
N TYR A 94 -2.41 -5.53 4.62
CA TYR A 94 -1.99 -4.26 5.23
C TYR A 94 -3.19 -3.44 5.67
N ASP A 95 -4.20 -3.31 4.81
CA ASP A 95 -5.40 -2.57 5.13
C ASP A 95 -6.15 -3.22 6.29
N LEU A 96 -6.25 -4.54 6.32
CA LEU A 96 -6.87 -5.25 7.43
C LEU A 96 -6.07 -5.05 8.72
N TYR A 97 -4.75 -5.27 8.68
CA TYR A 97 -3.89 -5.20 9.86
C TYR A 97 -3.86 -3.81 10.49
N TYR A 98 -3.56 -2.78 9.70
CA TYR A 98 -3.43 -1.43 10.24
C TYR A 98 -4.76 -0.85 10.72
N ASN A 99 -5.86 -1.15 10.07
CA ASN A 99 -7.18 -0.76 10.57
C ASN A 99 -7.59 -1.57 11.81
N PHE A 100 -7.21 -2.85 11.91
CA PHE A 100 -7.43 -3.66 13.10
C PHE A 100 -6.73 -3.10 14.34
N ILE A 101 -5.48 -2.68 14.21
CA ILE A 101 -4.71 -2.10 15.33
C ILE A 101 -4.97 -0.61 15.55
N CYS A 102 -5.92 -0.02 14.83
CA CYS A 102 -6.24 1.40 14.85
C CYS A 102 -5.03 2.30 14.55
N GLU A 103 -4.16 1.87 13.64
CA GLU A 103 -3.02 2.69 13.23
C GLU A 103 -3.49 3.92 12.46
N GLU A 104 -3.11 5.10 12.94
CA GLU A 104 -3.47 6.33 12.26
C GLU A 104 -2.69 6.56 10.97
N GLY A 105 -1.40 6.24 11.00
CA GLY A 105 -0.52 6.47 9.86
C GLY A 105 -0.45 7.94 9.46
N VAL A 106 0.22 8.21 8.34
CA VAL A 106 0.32 9.54 7.75
C VAL A 106 -0.12 9.52 6.29
N PRO A 107 -0.63 10.63 5.73
CA PRO A 107 -0.92 10.71 4.31
C PRO A 107 0.33 10.43 3.48
N ASN A 108 0.15 9.69 2.39
CA ASN A 108 1.25 9.35 1.49
C ASN A 108 1.50 10.49 0.50
N PHE A 109 2.68 11.12 0.62
CA PHE A 109 3.14 12.17 -0.30
C PHE A 109 4.48 11.82 -0.97
N ASP A 110 5.17 10.77 -0.49
CA ASP A 110 6.56 10.46 -0.90
C ASP A 110 6.64 9.25 -1.82
N GLU A 111 5.51 8.67 -2.17
CA GLU A 111 5.50 7.52 -3.07
C GLU A 111 5.40 7.96 -4.52
N TYR A 112 6.25 7.37 -5.29
CA TYR A 112 6.26 7.52 -6.73
C TYR A 112 5.97 6.18 -7.41
N HIS A 113 4.93 6.14 -8.24
CA HIS A 113 4.72 5.05 -9.17
C HIS A 113 5.39 5.38 -10.50
N VAL A 114 6.41 4.61 -10.83
CA VAL A 114 7.10 4.78 -12.11
C VAL A 114 6.33 4.06 -13.21
N GLU A 115 5.45 4.79 -13.89
CA GLU A 115 4.97 4.37 -15.19
C GLU A 115 5.93 4.89 -16.26
N LYS A 116 6.41 4.06 -17.16
CA LYS A 116 7.18 4.44 -18.36
C LYS A 116 8.63 4.94 -18.17
N GLY A 117 9.21 4.82 -16.99
CA GLY A 117 10.64 5.12 -16.80
C GLY A 117 11.02 6.60 -16.81
N GLU A 118 10.05 7.50 -16.81
CA GLU A 118 10.27 8.96 -16.81
C GLU A 118 10.12 9.51 -15.39
N LEU A 119 11.20 9.47 -14.57
CA LEU A 119 11.12 10.03 -13.23
C LEU A 119 12.42 10.62 -12.76
N ASP A 120 12.28 11.77 -12.14
CA ASP A 120 13.30 12.27 -11.24
C ASP A 120 13.09 11.65 -9.85
N TRP A 121 13.95 10.67 -9.49
CA TRP A 121 13.87 9.98 -8.20
C TRP A 121 14.58 10.73 -7.08
N LYS A 122 15.13 11.91 -7.35
CA LYS A 122 16.00 12.63 -6.42
C LYS A 122 15.32 12.96 -5.10
N ASP A 123 14.03 13.24 -5.15
CA ASP A 123 13.27 13.63 -3.97
C ASP A 123 12.42 12.51 -3.38
N CYS A 124 12.36 11.36 -4.04
CA CYS A 124 11.62 10.20 -3.56
C CYS A 124 12.50 9.34 -2.65
N ARG A 125 11.95 8.91 -1.52
CA ARG A 125 12.58 7.92 -0.64
C ARG A 125 12.30 6.49 -1.09
N TRP A 126 11.09 6.27 -1.57
CA TRP A 126 10.58 5.00 -2.06
C TRP A 126 10.16 5.15 -3.50
N VAL A 127 10.51 4.20 -4.32
CA VAL A 127 10.05 4.14 -5.70
C VAL A 127 9.40 2.80 -5.93
N GLY A 128 8.08 2.82 -6.16
CA GLY A 128 7.34 1.68 -6.69
C GLY A 128 7.39 1.65 -8.22
N TYR A 129 7.29 0.47 -8.82
CA TYR A 129 7.25 0.35 -10.27
C TYR A 129 6.21 -0.69 -10.71
N TYR A 130 5.77 -0.58 -11.95
CA TYR A 130 4.93 -1.60 -12.58
C TYR A 130 5.77 -2.55 -13.43
N ASN A 131 5.31 -3.77 -13.61
CA ASN A 131 5.97 -4.74 -14.49
C ASN A 131 6.20 -4.20 -15.91
N SER A 132 5.34 -3.28 -16.38
CA SER A 132 5.51 -2.58 -17.65
C SER A 132 6.74 -1.67 -17.67
N SER A 133 7.12 -1.08 -16.55
CA SER A 133 8.30 -0.21 -16.43
C SER A 133 9.60 -0.98 -16.70
N MET A 134 9.66 -2.25 -16.29
CA MET A 134 10.81 -3.13 -16.56
C MET A 134 11.02 -3.45 -18.05
N LYS A 135 10.06 -3.11 -18.93
CA LYS A 135 10.20 -3.24 -20.38
C LYS A 135 10.82 -1.99 -21.02
N VAL A 136 10.92 -0.90 -20.28
CA VAL A 136 11.46 0.39 -20.76
C VAL A 136 12.96 0.44 -20.54
N GLN A 137 13.73 0.62 -21.61
CA GLN A 137 15.20 0.59 -21.55
C GLN A 137 15.77 1.72 -20.69
N SER A 138 15.24 2.93 -20.79
CA SER A 138 15.67 4.08 -19.95
C SER A 138 15.48 3.82 -18.46
N PHE A 139 14.44 3.10 -18.07
CA PHE A 139 14.22 2.68 -16.69
C PHE A 139 15.29 1.70 -16.22
N LYS A 140 15.61 0.68 -17.05
CA LYS A 140 16.68 -0.28 -16.74
C LYS A 140 18.05 0.37 -16.63
N ASP A 141 18.35 1.33 -17.51
CA ASP A 141 19.63 2.03 -17.48
C ASP A 141 19.76 2.91 -16.23
N LYS A 142 18.65 3.50 -15.78
CA LYS A 142 18.61 4.26 -14.53
C LYS A 142 18.83 3.37 -13.31
N LEU A 143 18.21 2.18 -13.27
CA LEU A 143 18.45 1.18 -12.22
C LEU A 143 19.91 0.74 -12.18
N LYS A 144 20.53 0.44 -13.33
CA LYS A 144 21.94 0.08 -13.41
C LYS A 144 22.84 1.16 -12.82
N LYS A 145 22.59 2.42 -13.12
CA LYS A 145 23.38 3.55 -12.57
C LYS A 145 23.25 3.70 -11.05
N MET A 146 22.17 3.21 -10.45
CA MET A 146 21.94 3.32 -9.01
C MET A 146 22.55 2.16 -8.21
N PHE A 147 22.60 0.98 -8.81
CA PHE A 147 22.91 -0.27 -8.08
C PHE A 147 24.15 -1.02 -8.60
N LEU A 148 24.75 -0.56 -9.67
CA LEU A 148 25.98 -1.12 -10.25
C LEU A 148 27.05 -0.03 -10.45
#